data_82cb03c6d634ef7dfb89b505af1e6fe4
#
_entry.id   82cb03c6d634ef7dfb89b505af1e6fe4
#
_cell.length_a   1.000
_cell.length_b   1.000
_cell.length_c   1.000
_cell.angle_alpha   90.00
_cell.angle_beta   90.00
_cell.angle_gamma   90.00
#
_symmetry.space_group_name_H-M   'P 1'
#
loop_
_entity.id
_entity.type
_entity.pdbx_description
1 polymer ?
#
loop_
_entity_poly.entity_id
_entity_poly.type
_entity_poly.pdbx_seq_one_letter_code
_entity_poly.pdbx_strand_id
1 'polypeptide(L)'
;MAVIRHSTVHGAAREIGLTQTGVTQRIRALERQLGTTLFTRSRKGMHPTPEGEALHRYCQSARDLEGQLLSFLYNKTDEATVRVNICGPSSIMRSRIIPGAVKILAEHPNVTFTFNLNDDESSLKQLKSGEAQLAVLSRTEVVNELDSKLLAPSCYILVGPADWKGRAIEEVVASERIIDFNATDKATFQFLKKFGLFEKCIKERHLANNIDALASLIAKGHGYSVLTRKFAEPLFRAKQVINLMEGRELELEFALAWYPRHEMPPYFAKLIKSIR
;
A
#
# COMPACT_ATOMS: atom_id res chain seq x y z
N MET A 1 16.50 -0.93 -14.97
CA MET A 1 15.26 -1.73 -14.82
C MET A 1 15.55 -3.15 -14.34
N ALA A 2 16.12 -4.07 -15.14
CA ALA A 2 16.34 -5.47 -14.75
C ALA A 2 17.13 -5.66 -13.43
N VAL A 3 18.20 -4.90 -13.20
CA VAL A 3 18.99 -4.98 -11.96
C VAL A 3 18.18 -4.63 -10.70
N ILE A 4 17.24 -3.70 -10.81
CA ILE A 4 16.34 -3.34 -9.69
C ILE A 4 15.40 -4.51 -9.39
N ARG A 5 14.78 -5.12 -10.41
CA ARG A 5 13.87 -6.27 -10.22
C ARG A 5 14.56 -7.48 -9.56
N HIS A 6 15.77 -7.78 -9.99
CA HIS A 6 16.49 -8.98 -9.52
C HIS A 6 17.42 -8.74 -8.34
N SER A 7 17.69 -7.47 -7.99
CA SER A 7 18.68 -7.08 -6.98
C SER A 7 20.09 -7.67 -7.20
N THR A 8 20.35 -8.26 -8.39
CA THR A 8 21.62 -8.89 -8.75
C THR A 8 21.96 -8.68 -10.21
N VAL A 9 23.25 -8.54 -10.51
CA VAL A 9 23.76 -8.48 -11.89
C VAL A 9 23.49 -9.81 -12.63
N HIS A 10 23.61 -10.93 -11.93
CA HIS A 10 23.37 -12.25 -12.50
C HIS A 10 21.92 -12.42 -12.98
N GLY A 11 20.95 -12.13 -12.12
CA GLY A 11 19.53 -12.21 -12.47
C GLY A 11 19.16 -11.26 -13.62
N ALA A 12 19.66 -10.03 -13.56
CA ALA A 12 19.46 -9.06 -14.64
C ALA A 12 20.07 -9.52 -15.97
N ALA A 13 21.28 -10.05 -15.95
CA ALA A 13 21.97 -10.55 -17.15
C ALA A 13 21.18 -11.68 -17.83
N ARG A 14 20.65 -12.60 -17.02
CA ARG A 14 19.82 -13.71 -17.51
C ARG A 14 18.51 -13.21 -18.15
N GLU A 15 17.84 -12.24 -17.52
CA GLU A 15 16.58 -11.68 -18.03
C GLU A 15 16.75 -11.00 -19.38
N ILE A 16 17.85 -10.23 -19.56
CA ILE A 16 18.05 -9.41 -20.77
C ILE A 16 18.97 -10.06 -21.82
N GLY A 17 19.35 -11.32 -21.63
CA GLY A 17 20.17 -12.06 -22.57
C GLY A 17 21.60 -11.52 -22.71
N LEU A 18 22.20 -10.98 -21.65
CA LEU A 18 23.56 -10.46 -21.63
C LEU A 18 24.47 -11.22 -20.65
N THR A 19 25.78 -11.00 -20.78
CA THR A 19 26.74 -11.44 -19.77
C THR A 19 26.75 -10.51 -18.55
N GLN A 20 27.14 -11.02 -17.38
CA GLN A 20 27.27 -10.19 -16.16
C GLN A 20 28.24 -9.03 -16.36
N THR A 21 29.35 -9.28 -17.07
CA THR A 21 30.31 -8.24 -17.44
C THR A 21 29.68 -7.18 -18.32
N GLY A 22 28.88 -7.58 -19.32
CA GLY A 22 28.14 -6.67 -20.20
C GLY A 22 27.16 -5.77 -19.44
N VAL A 23 26.40 -6.35 -18.48
CA VAL A 23 25.51 -5.56 -17.62
C VAL A 23 26.29 -4.56 -16.76
N THR A 24 27.38 -5.01 -16.13
CA THR A 24 28.22 -4.15 -15.28
C THR A 24 28.85 -3.01 -16.09
N GLN A 25 29.36 -3.28 -17.29
CA GLN A 25 29.91 -2.25 -18.17
C GLN A 25 28.87 -1.20 -18.59
N ARG A 26 27.65 -1.63 -18.92
CA ARG A 26 26.56 -0.71 -19.27
C ARG A 26 26.13 0.17 -18.09
N ILE A 27 26.04 -0.38 -16.88
CA ILE A 27 25.76 0.42 -15.69
C ILE A 27 26.85 1.46 -15.47
N ARG A 28 28.13 1.06 -15.49
CA ARG A 28 29.26 1.99 -15.31
C ARG A 28 29.32 3.06 -16.41
N ALA A 29 28.98 2.72 -17.66
CA ALA A 29 28.90 3.70 -18.74
C ALA A 29 27.80 4.74 -18.47
N LEU A 30 26.62 4.29 -18.03
CA LEU A 30 25.51 5.17 -17.69
C LEU A 30 25.83 6.05 -16.47
N GLU A 31 26.43 5.50 -15.41
CA GLU A 31 26.88 6.26 -14.24
C GLU A 31 27.91 7.34 -14.62
N ARG A 32 28.85 7.03 -15.48
CA ARG A 32 29.81 8.01 -16.01
C ARG A 32 29.16 9.11 -16.85
N GLN A 33 28.18 8.74 -17.68
CA GLN A 33 27.44 9.69 -18.51
C GLN A 33 26.59 10.65 -17.67
N LEU A 34 25.99 10.14 -16.59
CA LEU A 34 25.15 10.94 -15.70
C LEU A 34 25.95 11.63 -14.58
N GLY A 35 27.23 11.31 -14.41
CA GLY A 35 28.08 11.87 -13.37
C GLY A 35 27.67 11.45 -11.94
N THR A 36 26.96 10.34 -11.81
CA THR A 36 26.45 9.90 -10.50
C THR A 36 26.45 8.38 -10.38
N THR A 37 26.47 7.87 -9.14
CA THR A 37 26.35 6.45 -8.82
C THR A 37 24.89 6.06 -8.73
N LEU A 38 24.47 5.05 -9.49
CA LEU A 38 23.08 4.59 -9.55
C LEU A 38 22.82 3.38 -8.66
N PHE A 39 23.87 2.61 -8.32
CA PHE A 39 23.76 1.40 -7.50
C PHE A 39 24.87 1.31 -6.48
N THR A 40 24.51 0.84 -5.28
CA THR A 40 25.43 0.40 -4.24
C THR A 40 25.42 -1.12 -4.15
N ARG A 41 26.58 -1.71 -3.85
CA ARG A 41 26.73 -3.14 -3.67
C ARG A 41 26.82 -3.50 -2.19
N SER A 42 25.99 -4.45 -1.75
CA SER A 42 26.03 -4.99 -0.39
C SER A 42 26.07 -6.53 -0.41
N ARG A 43 26.17 -7.14 0.77
CA ARG A 43 26.04 -8.61 0.92
C ARG A 43 24.67 -9.13 0.47
N LYS A 44 23.65 -8.27 0.47
CA LYS A 44 22.27 -8.59 0.04
C LYS A 44 22.03 -8.34 -1.45
N GLY A 45 23.05 -7.91 -2.20
CA GLY A 45 22.96 -7.66 -3.63
C GLY A 45 23.22 -6.21 -4.03
N MET A 46 22.67 -5.82 -5.18
CA MET A 46 22.75 -4.45 -5.71
C MET A 46 21.47 -3.68 -5.37
N HIS A 47 21.65 -2.54 -4.73
CA HIS A 47 20.54 -1.67 -4.34
C HIS A 47 20.66 -0.32 -5.05
N PRO A 48 19.56 0.24 -5.57
CA PRO A 48 19.60 1.56 -6.18
C PRO A 48 19.96 2.63 -5.13
N THR A 49 20.67 3.66 -5.55
CA THR A 49 20.83 4.90 -4.81
C THR A 49 19.58 5.76 -4.98
N PRO A 50 19.40 6.88 -4.25
CA PRO A 50 18.32 7.83 -4.51
C PRO A 50 18.26 8.30 -5.98
N GLU A 51 19.43 8.51 -6.60
CA GLU A 51 19.56 8.85 -8.01
C GLU A 51 19.14 7.68 -8.92
N GLY A 52 19.50 6.45 -8.54
CA GLY A 52 19.07 5.23 -9.21
C GLY A 52 17.55 5.02 -9.14
N GLU A 53 16.93 5.32 -8.01
CA GLU A 53 15.47 5.31 -7.87
C GLU A 53 14.80 6.39 -8.71
N ALA A 54 15.35 7.61 -8.73
CA ALA A 54 14.86 8.70 -9.57
C ALA A 54 14.92 8.35 -11.06
N LEU A 55 16.04 7.79 -11.52
CA LEU A 55 16.19 7.31 -12.90
C LEU A 55 15.20 6.16 -13.20
N HIS A 56 14.97 5.27 -12.26
CA HIS A 56 14.01 4.18 -12.44
C HIS A 56 12.59 4.71 -12.64
N ARG A 57 12.14 5.67 -11.82
CA ARG A 57 10.85 6.34 -11.98
C ARG A 57 10.74 7.04 -13.33
N TYR A 58 11.79 7.74 -13.76
CA TYR A 58 11.84 8.35 -15.09
C TYR A 58 11.64 7.31 -16.21
N CYS A 59 12.38 6.19 -16.15
CA CYS A 59 12.27 5.12 -17.15
C CYS A 59 10.86 4.49 -17.18
N GLN A 60 10.20 4.38 -16.04
CA GLN A 60 8.80 3.89 -15.97
C GLN A 60 7.85 4.89 -16.64
N SER A 61 7.96 6.17 -16.29
CA SER A 61 7.13 7.23 -16.90
C SER A 61 7.33 7.30 -18.42
N ALA A 62 8.56 7.16 -18.89
CA ALA A 62 8.88 7.13 -20.32
C ALA A 62 8.20 5.92 -21.02
N ARG A 63 8.20 4.74 -20.41
CA ARG A 63 7.52 3.56 -20.96
C ARG A 63 6.00 3.73 -20.98
N ASP A 64 5.42 4.37 -19.94
CA ASP A 64 3.99 4.67 -19.91
C ASP A 64 3.59 5.60 -21.07
N LEU A 65 4.41 6.63 -21.34
CA LEU A 65 4.22 7.55 -22.47
C LEU A 65 4.38 6.85 -23.83
N GLU A 66 5.41 6.00 -23.97
CA GLU A 66 5.61 5.17 -25.17
C GLU A 66 4.39 4.26 -25.41
N GLY A 67 3.91 3.58 -24.37
CA GLY A 67 2.70 2.74 -24.45
C GLY A 67 1.47 3.54 -24.89
N GLN A 68 1.28 4.75 -24.39
CA GLN A 68 0.19 5.64 -24.81
C GLN A 68 0.32 6.03 -26.29
N LEU A 69 1.51 6.41 -26.73
CA LEU A 69 1.76 6.77 -28.11
C LEU A 69 1.47 5.60 -29.06
N LEU A 70 1.97 4.40 -28.73
CA LEU A 70 1.74 3.21 -29.54
C LEU A 70 0.26 2.85 -29.59
N SER A 71 -0.47 2.95 -28.48
CA SER A 71 -1.92 2.76 -28.43
C SER A 71 -2.66 3.74 -29.34
N PHE A 72 -2.23 4.99 -29.36
CA PHE A 72 -2.81 6.03 -30.21
C PHE A 72 -2.52 5.80 -31.71
N LEU A 73 -1.26 5.46 -32.06
CA LEU A 73 -0.82 5.34 -33.45
C LEU A 73 -1.40 4.09 -34.13
N TYR A 74 -1.51 2.99 -33.42
CA TYR A 74 -1.88 1.71 -34.04
C TYR A 74 -3.37 1.37 -33.92
N ASN A 75 -4.17 2.16 -33.22
CA ASN A 75 -5.58 1.86 -32.95
C ASN A 75 -5.86 0.40 -32.53
N LYS A 76 -4.81 -0.31 -32.09
CA LYS A 76 -4.85 -1.68 -31.64
C LYS A 76 -4.89 -1.71 -30.12
N THR A 77 -6.02 -2.11 -29.60
CA THR A 77 -6.31 -2.22 -28.15
C THR A 77 -5.40 -3.25 -27.45
N ASP A 78 -4.66 -4.09 -28.17
CA ASP A 78 -4.01 -5.27 -27.58
C ASP A 78 -2.48 -5.13 -27.34
N GLU A 79 -1.77 -4.12 -27.90
CA GLU A 79 -0.30 -4.14 -27.86
C GLU A 79 0.36 -3.14 -26.88
N ALA A 80 -0.38 -2.19 -26.33
CA ALA A 80 0.18 -1.20 -25.39
C ALA A 80 -0.59 -1.16 -24.08
N THR A 81 -0.49 -2.21 -23.30
CA THR A 81 -1.08 -2.25 -21.96
C THR A 81 -0.30 -1.35 -20.99
N VAL A 82 -0.98 -0.36 -20.43
CA VAL A 82 -0.45 0.49 -19.35
C VAL A 82 -0.71 -0.19 -18.01
N ARG A 83 0.34 -0.49 -17.26
CA ARG A 83 0.21 -1.07 -15.91
C ARG A 83 0.31 0.03 -14.86
N VAL A 84 -0.66 0.06 -13.97
CA VAL A 84 -0.69 0.97 -12.82
C VAL A 84 -0.68 0.14 -11.55
N ASN A 85 0.41 0.21 -10.80
CA ASN A 85 0.54 -0.45 -9.51
C ASN A 85 0.14 0.52 -8.41
N ILE A 86 -0.79 0.11 -7.57
CA ILE A 86 -1.29 0.89 -6.45
C ILE A 86 -1.06 0.09 -5.17
N CYS A 87 -0.46 0.70 -4.17
CA CYS A 87 -0.21 0.05 -2.89
C CYS A 87 -0.82 0.83 -1.72
N GLY A 88 -1.08 0.13 -0.63
CA GLY A 88 -1.62 0.76 0.58
C GLY A 88 -2.31 -0.21 1.53
N PRO A 89 -2.79 0.31 2.68
CA PRO A 89 -3.47 -0.50 3.69
C PRO A 89 -4.73 -1.19 3.15
N SER A 90 -4.86 -2.47 3.46
CA SER A 90 -5.94 -3.36 2.97
C SER A 90 -7.34 -2.76 3.15
N SER A 91 -7.60 -2.13 4.29
CA SER A 91 -8.89 -1.53 4.62
C SER A 91 -9.26 -0.38 3.68
N ILE A 92 -8.29 0.50 3.34
CA ILE A 92 -8.49 1.65 2.45
C ILE A 92 -8.52 1.18 0.99
N MET A 93 -7.63 0.28 0.62
CA MET A 93 -7.61 -0.31 -0.73
C MET A 93 -8.96 -0.92 -1.08
N ARG A 94 -9.52 -1.76 -0.20
CA ARG A 94 -10.82 -2.43 -0.41
C ARG A 94 -12.01 -1.47 -0.41
N SER A 95 -12.01 -0.48 0.50
CA SER A 95 -13.17 0.39 0.70
C SER A 95 -13.25 1.58 -0.25
N ARG A 96 -12.13 2.01 -0.87
CA ARG A 96 -12.04 3.25 -1.66
C ARG A 96 -11.30 3.07 -2.97
N ILE A 97 -10.07 2.52 -2.94
CA ILE A 97 -9.19 2.50 -4.10
C ILE A 97 -9.72 1.56 -5.18
N ILE A 98 -9.96 0.30 -4.84
CA ILE A 98 -10.47 -0.71 -5.79
C ILE A 98 -11.82 -0.27 -6.38
N PRO A 99 -12.84 0.16 -5.60
CA PRO A 99 -14.09 0.64 -6.17
C PRO A 99 -13.95 1.87 -7.08
N GLY A 100 -12.99 2.77 -6.78
CA GLY A 100 -12.65 3.90 -7.64
C GLY A 100 -11.99 3.47 -8.95
N ALA A 101 -11.05 2.52 -8.88
CA ALA A 101 -10.30 2.01 -10.04
C ALA A 101 -11.19 1.22 -11.00
N VAL A 102 -12.13 0.42 -10.51
CA VAL A 102 -13.06 -0.37 -11.34
C VAL A 102 -13.83 0.52 -12.33
N LYS A 103 -14.18 1.74 -11.94
CA LYS A 103 -14.88 2.70 -12.82
C LYS A 103 -14.02 3.13 -14.02
N ILE A 104 -12.70 3.14 -13.84
CA ILE A 104 -11.75 3.54 -14.89
C ILE A 104 -11.56 2.44 -15.92
N LEU A 105 -11.62 1.17 -15.53
CA LEU A 105 -11.43 0.04 -16.42
C LEU A 105 -12.43 0.02 -17.60
N ALA A 106 -13.66 0.46 -17.36
CA ALA A 106 -14.68 0.51 -18.41
C ALA A 106 -14.37 1.58 -19.49
N GLU A 107 -13.68 2.65 -19.10
CA GLU A 107 -13.35 3.77 -19.98
C GLU A 107 -11.96 3.67 -20.62
N HIS A 108 -11.07 2.90 -20.00
CA HIS A 108 -9.68 2.73 -20.42
C HIS A 108 -9.29 1.23 -20.45
N PRO A 109 -9.75 0.45 -21.46
CA PRO A 109 -9.55 -1.00 -21.52
C PRO A 109 -8.07 -1.41 -21.65
N ASN A 110 -7.20 -0.52 -22.10
CA ASN A 110 -5.76 -0.73 -22.19
C ASN A 110 -5.03 -0.51 -20.85
N VAL A 111 -5.72 -0.09 -19.78
CA VAL A 111 -5.12 0.07 -18.45
C VAL A 111 -5.36 -1.19 -17.63
N THR A 112 -4.30 -1.71 -17.03
CA THR A 112 -4.37 -2.78 -16.03
C THR A 112 -3.91 -2.27 -14.68
N PHE A 113 -4.61 -2.68 -13.62
CA PHE A 113 -4.24 -2.35 -12.26
C PHE A 113 -3.64 -3.56 -11.54
N THR A 114 -2.57 -3.30 -10.79
CA THR A 114 -2.06 -4.22 -9.77
C THR A 114 -2.29 -3.57 -8.42
N PHE A 115 -3.01 -4.25 -7.53
CA PHE A 115 -3.29 -3.78 -6.18
C PHE A 115 -2.43 -4.54 -5.19
N ASN A 116 -1.46 -3.86 -4.57
CA ASN A 116 -0.62 -4.38 -3.52
C ASN A 116 -1.19 -3.95 -2.16
N LEU A 117 -1.83 -4.88 -1.49
CA LEU A 117 -2.43 -4.64 -0.17
C LEU A 117 -1.35 -4.85 0.89
N ASN A 118 -0.85 -3.76 1.45
CA ASN A 118 0.26 -3.75 2.40
C ASN A 118 -0.21 -3.08 3.70
N ASP A 119 -0.27 -3.85 4.77
CA ASP A 119 -0.58 -3.34 6.10
C ASP A 119 0.69 -3.10 6.93
N ASP A 120 1.81 -2.85 6.24
CA ASP A 120 3.11 -2.46 6.78
C ASP A 120 3.55 -1.09 6.21
N GLU A 121 4.66 -0.57 6.70
CA GLU A 121 5.24 0.72 6.28
C GLU A 121 5.93 0.65 4.89
N SER A 122 5.64 -0.37 4.06
CA SER A 122 6.31 -0.57 2.78
C SER A 122 5.77 0.29 1.64
N SER A 123 4.58 0.89 1.78
CA SER A 123 3.91 1.64 0.71
C SER A 123 4.73 2.86 0.24
N LEU A 124 5.29 3.64 1.16
CA LEU A 124 6.16 4.76 0.80
C LEU A 124 7.44 4.27 0.08
N LYS A 125 8.00 3.15 0.52
CA LYS A 125 9.18 2.56 -0.12
C LYS A 125 8.88 2.10 -1.54
N GLN A 126 7.74 1.43 -1.78
CA GLN A 126 7.32 1.01 -3.13
C GLN A 126 7.06 2.21 -4.05
N LEU A 127 6.52 3.31 -3.51
CA LEU A 127 6.35 4.54 -4.27
C LEU A 127 7.71 5.17 -4.62
N LYS A 128 8.64 5.22 -3.67
CA LYS A 128 10.00 5.78 -3.88
C LYS A 128 10.80 4.96 -4.88
N SER A 129 10.74 3.63 -4.80
CA SER A 129 11.42 2.75 -5.75
C SER A 129 10.77 2.71 -7.14
N GLY A 130 9.56 3.28 -7.30
CA GLY A 130 8.77 3.23 -8.52
C GLY A 130 8.08 1.89 -8.78
N GLU A 131 8.11 0.96 -7.81
CA GLU A 131 7.32 -0.29 -7.88
C GLU A 131 5.82 0.00 -7.89
N ALA A 132 5.39 1.07 -7.21
CA ALA A 132 4.04 1.60 -7.27
C ALA A 132 4.03 3.01 -7.87
N GLN A 133 3.01 3.32 -8.65
CA GLN A 133 2.77 4.66 -9.21
C GLN A 133 1.87 5.50 -8.31
N LEU A 134 1.05 4.83 -7.47
CA LEU A 134 0.18 5.43 -6.48
C LEU A 134 0.33 4.68 -5.16
N ALA A 135 0.36 5.40 -4.06
CA ALA A 135 0.37 4.81 -2.72
C ALA A 135 -0.67 5.47 -1.82
N VAL A 136 -1.34 4.69 -1.02
CA VAL A 136 -2.10 5.19 0.11
C VAL A 136 -1.16 5.23 1.32
N LEU A 137 -0.93 6.42 1.83
CA LEU A 137 -0.03 6.68 2.95
C LEU A 137 -0.83 7.29 4.11
N SER A 138 -0.39 7.07 5.34
CA SER A 138 -0.81 7.91 6.45
C SER A 138 -0.46 9.37 6.14
N ARG A 139 -1.26 10.32 6.56
CA ARG A 139 -1.00 11.75 6.34
C ARG A 139 0.40 12.18 6.84
N THR A 140 0.89 11.57 7.91
CA THR A 140 2.20 11.87 8.49
C THR A 140 3.37 11.31 7.69
N GLU A 141 3.14 10.36 6.79
CA GLU A 141 4.18 9.76 5.93
C GLU A 141 4.33 10.49 4.58
N VAL A 142 3.41 11.40 4.26
CA VAL A 142 3.50 12.17 3.01
C VAL A 142 4.66 13.16 3.11
N VAL A 143 5.65 12.98 2.24
CA VAL A 143 6.84 13.85 2.16
C VAL A 143 6.67 14.92 1.09
N ASN A 144 7.42 16.02 1.21
CA ASN A 144 7.28 17.22 0.34
C ASN A 144 7.54 16.96 -1.15
N GLU A 145 8.25 15.88 -1.49
CA GLU A 145 8.54 15.50 -2.89
C GLU A 145 7.36 14.83 -3.61
N LEU A 146 6.26 14.57 -2.90
CA LEU A 146 5.07 13.90 -3.43
C LEU A 146 3.91 14.88 -3.59
N ASP A 147 3.22 14.75 -4.72
CA ASP A 147 1.86 15.23 -4.82
C ASP A 147 0.93 14.31 -4.05
N SER A 148 -0.11 14.85 -3.45
CA SER A 148 -1.07 14.05 -2.71
C SER A 148 -2.48 14.60 -2.75
N LYS A 149 -3.43 13.71 -2.54
CA LYS A 149 -4.84 14.02 -2.33
C LYS A 149 -5.29 13.44 -0.99
N LEU A 150 -5.69 14.30 -0.07
CA LEU A 150 -6.27 13.85 1.19
C LEU A 150 -7.56 13.07 0.93
N LEU A 151 -7.68 11.91 1.55
CA LEU A 151 -8.89 11.09 1.53
C LEU A 151 -9.78 11.47 2.73
N ALA A 152 -11.08 11.20 2.62
CA ALA A 152 -11.96 11.36 3.77
C ALA A 152 -11.45 10.53 4.95
N PRO A 153 -11.54 10.99 6.20
CA PRO A 153 -11.06 10.25 7.37
C PRO A 153 -11.65 8.84 7.44
N SER A 154 -10.89 7.91 7.97
CA SER A 154 -11.32 6.54 8.20
C SER A 154 -11.60 6.32 9.68
N CYS A 155 -12.85 6.01 9.99
CA CYS A 155 -13.30 5.78 11.36
C CYS A 155 -12.99 4.34 11.76
N TYR A 156 -12.17 4.16 12.79
CA TYR A 156 -11.82 2.89 13.40
C TYR A 156 -12.59 2.72 14.71
N ILE A 157 -13.11 1.54 14.94
CA ILE A 157 -13.89 1.14 16.12
C ILE A 157 -13.28 -0.09 16.75
N LEU A 158 -13.44 -0.26 18.06
CA LEU A 158 -12.96 -1.42 18.78
C LEU A 158 -13.95 -2.58 18.63
N VAL A 159 -13.49 -3.70 18.08
CA VAL A 159 -14.31 -4.84 17.71
C VAL A 159 -13.90 -6.08 18.49
N GLY A 160 -14.87 -6.77 19.03
CA GLY A 160 -14.72 -8.08 19.68
C GLY A 160 -15.78 -9.07 19.21
N PRO A 161 -15.71 -10.35 19.63
CA PRO A 161 -16.69 -11.38 19.27
C PRO A 161 -18.08 -11.05 19.80
N ALA A 162 -19.11 -11.52 19.11
CA ALA A 162 -20.50 -11.26 19.49
C ALA A 162 -20.84 -11.76 20.91
N ASP A 163 -20.23 -12.86 21.34
CA ASP A 163 -20.46 -13.49 22.65
C ASP A 163 -19.96 -12.64 23.83
N TRP A 164 -19.16 -11.59 23.57
CA TRP A 164 -18.71 -10.67 24.63
C TRP A 164 -19.70 -9.54 24.91
N LYS A 165 -20.89 -9.61 24.36
CA LYS A 165 -21.94 -8.61 24.60
C LYS A 165 -22.23 -8.48 26.09
N GLY A 166 -22.10 -7.26 26.62
CA GLY A 166 -22.36 -6.96 28.03
C GLY A 166 -21.14 -7.09 28.95
N ARG A 167 -19.99 -7.58 28.49
CA ARG A 167 -18.75 -7.55 29.27
C ARG A 167 -18.27 -6.10 29.44
N ALA A 168 -17.74 -5.79 30.63
CA ALA A 168 -17.11 -4.49 30.87
C ALA A 168 -15.83 -4.33 30.02
N ILE A 169 -15.64 -3.18 29.39
CA ILE A 169 -14.49 -2.97 28.51
C ILE A 169 -13.16 -3.07 29.27
N GLU A 170 -13.11 -2.61 30.51
CA GLU A 170 -11.93 -2.70 31.37
C GLU A 170 -11.53 -4.15 31.65
N GLU A 171 -12.53 -5.04 31.82
CA GLU A 171 -12.30 -6.47 31.97
C GLU A 171 -11.77 -7.08 30.68
N VAL A 172 -12.40 -6.77 29.54
CA VAL A 172 -12.00 -7.29 28.22
C VAL A 172 -10.52 -6.92 27.93
N VAL A 173 -10.13 -5.67 28.10
CA VAL A 173 -8.73 -5.26 27.79
C VAL A 173 -7.71 -5.84 28.76
N ALA A 174 -8.12 -6.16 29.99
CA ALA A 174 -7.24 -6.73 31.03
C ALA A 174 -7.07 -8.26 30.91
N SER A 175 -8.06 -8.97 30.33
CA SER A 175 -8.04 -10.43 30.25
C SER A 175 -7.81 -10.98 28.85
N GLU A 176 -8.13 -10.20 27.80
CA GLU A 176 -8.12 -10.69 26.43
C GLU A 176 -6.95 -10.08 25.61
N ARG A 177 -6.50 -10.80 24.61
CA ARG A 177 -5.37 -10.35 23.77
C ARG A 177 -5.84 -9.49 22.61
N ILE A 178 -4.98 -8.58 22.20
CA ILE A 178 -5.12 -7.82 20.96
C ILE A 178 -4.76 -8.73 19.79
N ILE A 179 -5.43 -8.56 18.66
CA ILE A 179 -5.09 -9.18 17.38
C ILE A 179 -4.78 -8.06 16.41
N ASP A 180 -3.53 -7.94 15.96
CA ASP A 180 -3.09 -6.89 15.03
C ASP A 180 -2.47 -7.49 13.76
N PHE A 181 -2.25 -6.68 12.73
CA PHE A 181 -1.68 -7.11 11.46
C PHE A 181 -0.23 -7.59 11.58
N ASN A 182 0.58 -6.83 12.32
CA ASN A 182 2.00 -7.10 12.51
C ASN A 182 2.52 -6.41 13.78
N ALA A 183 3.80 -6.62 14.09
CA ALA A 183 4.41 -6.07 15.29
C ALA A 183 4.53 -4.52 15.28
N THR A 184 4.54 -3.89 14.10
CA THR A 184 4.63 -2.42 13.95
C THR A 184 3.27 -1.74 13.90
N ASP A 185 2.16 -2.49 13.78
CA ASP A 185 0.80 -1.95 13.82
C ASP A 185 0.55 -1.27 15.18
N LYS A 186 0.11 -0.03 15.13
CA LYS A 186 -0.15 0.81 16.31
C LYS A 186 -1.62 1.22 16.46
N ALA A 187 -2.49 0.84 15.51
CA ALA A 187 -3.86 1.35 15.45
C ALA A 187 -4.66 1.00 16.71
N THR A 188 -4.61 -0.27 17.16
CA THR A 188 -5.29 -0.70 18.39
C THR A 188 -4.71 0.01 19.61
N PHE A 189 -3.39 0.13 19.72
CA PHE A 189 -2.76 0.86 20.83
C PHE A 189 -3.10 2.36 20.82
N GLN A 190 -3.18 2.99 19.65
CA GLN A 190 -3.61 4.40 19.55
C GLN A 190 -5.05 4.58 20.04
N PHE A 191 -5.95 3.67 19.64
CA PHE A 191 -7.32 3.67 20.14
C PHE A 191 -7.36 3.54 21.67
N LEU A 192 -6.69 2.54 22.21
CA LEU A 192 -6.65 2.31 23.66
C LEU A 192 -6.05 3.48 24.43
N LYS A 193 -5.00 4.13 23.90
CA LYS A 193 -4.42 5.34 24.49
C LYS A 193 -5.41 6.50 24.47
N LYS A 194 -6.08 6.74 23.35
CA LYS A 194 -7.09 7.81 23.22
C LYS A 194 -8.19 7.71 24.26
N PHE A 195 -8.57 6.48 24.66
CA PHE A 195 -9.66 6.23 25.59
C PHE A 195 -9.21 5.78 26.99
N GLY A 196 -7.91 5.93 27.33
CA GLY A 196 -7.38 5.67 28.68
C GLY A 196 -7.33 4.18 29.08
N LEU A 197 -7.32 3.26 28.12
CA LEU A 197 -7.32 1.81 28.35
C LEU A 197 -5.96 1.14 28.16
N PHE A 198 -4.99 1.86 27.59
CA PHE A 198 -3.70 1.28 27.18
C PHE A 198 -2.91 0.68 28.34
N GLU A 199 -2.93 1.28 29.51
CA GLU A 199 -2.18 0.77 30.67
C GLU A 199 -2.76 -0.52 31.24
N LYS A 200 -4.04 -0.79 30.97
CA LYS A 200 -4.74 -1.97 31.46
C LYS A 200 -4.64 -3.17 30.50
N CYS A 201 -4.27 -2.94 29.22
CA CYS A 201 -4.30 -4.00 28.21
C CYS A 201 -3.10 -4.95 28.28
N ILE A 202 -3.32 -6.19 27.89
CA ILE A 202 -2.26 -7.16 27.62
C ILE A 202 -1.46 -6.68 26.42
N LYS A 203 -0.14 -6.59 26.55
CA LYS A 203 0.76 -6.06 25.49
C LYS A 203 1.14 -7.13 24.47
N GLU A 204 1.12 -8.40 24.85
CA GLU A 204 1.33 -9.53 23.94
C GLU A 204 0.15 -9.66 23.01
N ARG A 205 0.44 -9.77 21.71
CA ARG A 205 -0.56 -9.76 20.65
C ARG A 205 -0.52 -11.03 19.83
N HIS A 206 -1.68 -11.44 19.33
CA HIS A 206 -1.74 -12.31 18.17
C HIS A 206 -1.54 -11.48 16.91
N LEU A 207 -0.88 -12.04 15.89
CA LEU A 207 -0.58 -11.35 14.65
C LEU A 207 -1.16 -12.11 13.46
N ALA A 208 -1.88 -11.40 12.60
CA ALA A 208 -2.46 -11.94 11.38
C ALA A 208 -2.36 -10.89 10.26
N ASN A 209 -1.45 -11.08 9.31
CA ASN A 209 -1.16 -10.14 8.22
C ASN A 209 -2.23 -10.11 7.11
N ASN A 210 -3.43 -10.50 7.43
CA ASN A 210 -4.59 -10.47 6.53
C ASN A 210 -5.85 -10.09 7.31
N ILE A 211 -6.60 -9.11 6.81
CA ILE A 211 -7.77 -8.56 7.52
C ILE A 211 -8.89 -9.59 7.71
N ASP A 212 -9.08 -10.51 6.77
CA ASP A 212 -10.13 -11.54 6.88
C ASP A 212 -9.74 -12.60 7.92
N ALA A 213 -8.44 -12.98 7.97
CA ALA A 213 -7.91 -13.86 9.00
C ALA A 213 -8.01 -13.23 10.39
N LEU A 214 -7.64 -11.94 10.52
CA LEU A 214 -7.78 -11.17 11.76
C LEU A 214 -9.22 -11.14 12.22
N ALA A 215 -10.17 -10.79 11.34
CA ALA A 215 -11.59 -10.77 11.65
C ALA A 215 -12.14 -12.14 12.04
N SER A 216 -11.66 -13.22 11.40
CA SER A 216 -12.02 -14.60 11.75
C SER A 216 -11.56 -14.98 13.16
N LEU A 217 -10.34 -14.57 13.55
CA LEU A 217 -9.84 -14.80 14.91
C LEU A 217 -10.68 -14.04 15.94
N ILE A 218 -11.04 -12.79 15.66
CA ILE A 218 -11.95 -12.02 16.53
C ILE A 218 -13.30 -12.74 16.66
N ALA A 219 -13.94 -13.10 15.54
CA ALA A 219 -15.25 -13.73 15.54
C ALA A 219 -15.27 -15.07 16.31
N LYS A 220 -14.13 -15.76 16.41
CA LYS A 220 -13.95 -17.00 17.18
C LYS A 220 -13.57 -16.80 18.64
N GLY A 221 -13.52 -15.56 19.12
CA GLY A 221 -13.28 -15.27 20.54
C GLY A 221 -11.81 -15.27 20.97
N HIS A 222 -10.86 -15.18 20.01
CA HIS A 222 -9.42 -15.22 20.33
C HIS A 222 -8.81 -13.85 20.66
N GLY A 223 -9.63 -12.79 20.73
CA GLY A 223 -9.18 -11.46 21.08
C GLY A 223 -10.01 -10.35 20.43
N TYR A 224 -9.48 -9.14 20.47
CA TYR A 224 -10.11 -7.93 19.94
C TYR A 224 -9.13 -7.10 19.13
N SER A 225 -9.64 -6.20 18.31
CA SER A 225 -8.82 -5.27 17.51
C SER A 225 -9.61 -4.02 17.13
N VAL A 226 -8.94 -3.04 16.54
CA VAL A 226 -9.63 -1.96 15.83
C VAL A 226 -9.79 -2.31 14.36
N LEU A 227 -11.00 -2.15 13.86
CA LEU A 227 -11.33 -2.31 12.44
C LEU A 227 -11.98 -1.03 11.92
N THR A 228 -11.83 -0.75 10.63
CA THR A 228 -12.63 0.33 10.05
C THR A 228 -14.12 -0.02 10.15
N ARG A 229 -14.96 0.97 10.48
CA ARG A 229 -16.42 0.79 10.56
C ARG A 229 -16.97 0.13 9.28
N LYS A 230 -16.54 0.58 8.11
CA LYS A 230 -16.97 0.02 6.82
C LYS A 230 -16.66 -1.48 6.68
N PHE A 231 -15.50 -1.91 7.15
CA PHE A 231 -15.14 -3.33 7.10
C PHE A 231 -15.94 -4.16 8.13
N ALA A 232 -16.21 -3.60 9.31
CA ALA A 232 -16.95 -4.28 10.39
C ALA A 232 -18.46 -4.40 10.13
N GLU A 233 -19.08 -3.50 9.34
CA GLU A 233 -20.51 -3.49 9.08
C GLU A 233 -21.09 -4.85 8.61
N PRO A 234 -20.54 -5.56 7.61
CA PRO A 234 -21.02 -6.87 7.20
C PRO A 234 -20.93 -7.90 8.33
N LEU A 235 -19.87 -7.84 9.14
CA LEU A 235 -19.66 -8.75 10.28
C LEU A 235 -20.69 -8.50 11.40
N PHE A 236 -21.08 -7.23 11.62
CA PHE A 236 -22.18 -6.90 12.54
C PHE A 236 -23.51 -7.45 12.06
N ARG A 237 -23.83 -7.30 10.77
CA ARG A 237 -25.05 -7.87 10.18
C ARG A 237 -25.09 -9.39 10.29
N ALA A 238 -23.94 -10.04 10.15
CA ALA A 238 -23.79 -11.48 10.32
C ALA A 238 -23.75 -11.93 11.81
N LYS A 239 -23.83 -10.99 12.76
CA LYS A 239 -23.74 -11.22 14.21
C LYS A 239 -22.49 -12.00 14.64
N GLN A 240 -21.38 -11.82 13.91
CA GLN A 240 -20.11 -12.46 14.21
C GLN A 240 -19.30 -11.67 15.23
N VAL A 241 -19.42 -10.35 15.18
CA VAL A 241 -18.68 -9.42 16.03
C VAL A 241 -19.58 -8.29 16.53
N ILE A 242 -19.11 -7.57 17.55
CA ILE A 242 -19.76 -6.38 18.10
C ILE A 242 -18.78 -5.22 18.21
N ASN A 243 -19.29 -3.98 18.26
CA ASN A 243 -18.53 -2.84 18.70
C ASN A 243 -18.48 -2.85 20.24
N LEU A 244 -17.27 -2.98 20.80
CA LEU A 244 -17.06 -3.05 22.25
C LEU A 244 -17.22 -1.69 22.95
N MET A 245 -17.15 -0.58 22.19
CA MET A 245 -17.23 0.79 22.72
C MET A 245 -18.08 1.67 21.80
N GLU A 246 -19.40 1.51 21.89
CA GLU A 246 -20.35 2.30 21.09
C GLU A 246 -20.13 3.81 21.26
N GLY A 247 -20.21 4.55 20.15
CA GLY A 247 -20.01 5.99 20.13
C GLY A 247 -18.54 6.44 20.25
N ARG A 248 -17.57 5.53 20.38
CA ARG A 248 -16.15 5.86 20.44
C ARG A 248 -15.42 5.42 19.17
N GLU A 249 -14.73 6.36 18.54
CA GLU A 249 -14.05 6.16 17.28
C GLU A 249 -12.67 6.81 17.29
N LEU A 250 -11.75 6.19 16.58
CA LEU A 250 -10.46 6.76 16.23
C LEU A 250 -10.49 7.11 14.73
N GLU A 251 -10.35 8.38 14.40
CA GLU A 251 -10.20 8.82 13.03
C GLU A 251 -8.74 8.82 12.64
N LEU A 252 -8.44 8.15 11.53
CA LEU A 252 -7.12 8.17 10.91
C LEU A 252 -7.22 8.78 9.52
N GLU A 253 -6.31 9.68 9.22
CA GLU A 253 -6.23 10.39 7.95
C GLU A 253 -5.22 9.71 7.03
N PHE A 254 -5.65 9.47 5.80
CA PHE A 254 -4.84 8.90 4.73
C PHE A 254 -4.83 9.84 3.54
N ALA A 255 -3.77 9.78 2.76
CA ALA A 255 -3.66 10.46 1.49
C ALA A 255 -3.31 9.47 0.38
N LEU A 256 -3.88 9.67 -0.79
CA LEU A 256 -3.39 9.07 -2.02
C LEU A 256 -2.23 9.92 -2.51
N ALA A 257 -1.04 9.33 -2.66
CA ALA A 257 0.19 10.03 -2.98
C ALA A 257 0.83 9.47 -4.27
N TRP A 258 1.54 10.33 -5.01
CA TRP A 258 2.26 9.99 -6.23
C TRP A 258 3.42 10.96 -6.44
N TYR A 259 4.40 10.60 -7.28
CA TYR A 259 5.42 11.55 -7.71
C TYR A 259 4.85 12.52 -8.73
N PRO A 260 5.18 13.82 -8.64
CA PRO A 260 4.78 14.85 -9.62
C PRO A 260 5.12 14.39 -11.03
N ARG A 261 4.19 14.60 -11.96
CA ARG A 261 4.36 14.31 -13.39
C ARG A 261 4.24 15.59 -14.18
N HIS A 262 5.12 15.79 -15.17
CA HIS A 262 5.06 16.96 -16.04
C HIS A 262 3.73 17.00 -16.80
N GLU A 263 3.31 15.84 -17.32
CA GLU A 263 1.99 15.64 -17.90
C GLU A 263 1.30 14.46 -17.21
N MET A 264 0.07 14.68 -16.79
CA MET A 264 -0.71 13.66 -16.12
C MET A 264 -1.61 12.95 -17.14
N PRO A 265 -1.42 11.62 -17.35
CA PRO A 265 -2.27 10.88 -18.28
C PRO A 265 -3.75 10.97 -17.90
N PRO A 266 -4.68 11.04 -18.87
CA PRO A 266 -6.10 11.19 -18.59
C PRO A 266 -6.68 10.14 -17.66
N TYR A 267 -6.29 8.85 -17.82
CA TYR A 267 -6.71 7.75 -16.94
C TYR A 267 -6.24 7.95 -15.51
N PHE A 268 -5.01 8.48 -15.33
CA PHE A 268 -4.42 8.69 -14.02
C PHE A 268 -5.11 9.85 -13.28
N ALA A 269 -5.35 10.96 -13.98
CA ALA A 269 -6.12 12.10 -13.45
C ALA A 269 -7.55 11.70 -13.06
N LYS A 270 -8.23 10.91 -13.91
CA LYS A 270 -9.57 10.38 -13.61
C LYS A 270 -9.55 9.44 -12.41
N LEU A 271 -8.53 8.57 -12.30
CA LEU A 271 -8.37 7.66 -11.16
C LEU A 271 -8.26 8.45 -9.85
N ILE A 272 -7.35 9.41 -9.77
CA ILE A 272 -7.19 10.28 -8.60
C ILE A 272 -8.52 10.97 -8.25
N LYS A 273 -9.25 11.46 -9.26
CA LYS A 273 -10.52 12.14 -9.05
C LYS A 273 -11.63 11.20 -8.56
N SER A 274 -11.66 9.95 -9.01
CA SER A 274 -12.68 8.96 -8.66
C SER A 274 -12.59 8.44 -7.22
N ILE A 275 -11.41 8.49 -6.62
CA ILE A 275 -11.14 8.04 -5.25
C ILE A 275 -11.52 9.18 -4.27
N ARG A 276 -12.40 8.88 -3.30
CA ARG A 276 -12.88 9.85 -2.30
C ARG A 276 -12.35 9.55 -0.90
#